data_6307064e86fb73b8aa352a5c099d6e13
#
_entry.id   6307064e86fb73b8aa352a5c099d6e13
#
_cell.length_a   1.000
_cell.length_b   1.000
_cell.length_c   1.000
_cell.angle_alpha   90.00
_cell.angle_beta   90.00
_cell.angle_gamma   90.00
#
_symmetry.space_group_name_H-M   'P 1'
#
loop_
_entity.id
_entity.type
_entity.pdbx_description
1 polymer ?
#
loop_
_entity_poly.entity_id
_entity_poly.type
_entity_poly.pdbx_seq_one_letter_code
_entity_poly.pdbx_strand_id
1 'polypeptide(L)'
;MAGRPKILIVEDESDVRRLYAIGLNQRGFAVKLAANGAEAVERIAREKPDVILLDWMMPLMDGGEVLNKLSGDGIASVPVIVISGRQPPDVVDPRIRCWLTKPVSIDDLVSEIERPVAAG
;
A
#
# COMPACT_ATOMS: atom_id res chain seq x y z
N MET A 1 -19.58 0.08 10.41
CA MET A 1 -18.74 -0.66 9.47
C MET A 1 -18.50 -2.07 10.01
N ALA A 2 -18.79 -3.04 9.21
CA ALA A 2 -18.59 -4.42 9.62
C ALA A 2 -17.16 -4.84 9.27
N GLY A 3 -16.37 -5.19 10.27
CA GLY A 3 -15.04 -5.70 10.10
C GLY A 3 -13.95 -4.64 10.12
N ARG A 4 -12.71 -5.10 10.15
CA ARG A 4 -11.53 -4.25 10.17
C ARG A 4 -11.11 -3.93 8.74
N PRO A 5 -10.61 -2.71 8.48
CA PRO A 5 -10.07 -2.40 7.16
C PRO A 5 -8.93 -3.35 6.81
N LYS A 6 -8.90 -3.76 5.54
CA LYS A 6 -7.91 -4.71 5.03
C LYS A 6 -6.79 -3.95 4.34
N ILE A 7 -5.58 -4.12 4.84
CA ILE A 7 -4.39 -3.44 4.32
C ILE A 7 -3.46 -4.47 3.69
N LEU A 8 -3.08 -4.24 2.44
CA LEU A 8 -2.03 -5.04 1.82
C LEU A 8 -0.73 -4.24 1.88
N ILE A 9 0.29 -4.83 2.49
CA ILE A 9 1.62 -4.22 2.57
C ILE A 9 2.50 -4.90 1.54
N VAL A 10 3.04 -4.12 0.61
CA VAL A 10 3.98 -4.59 -0.42
C VAL A 10 5.34 -3.99 -0.11
N GLU A 11 6.25 -4.81 0.42
CA GLU A 11 7.56 -4.39 0.90
C GLU A 11 8.52 -5.56 0.80
N ASP A 12 9.67 -5.37 0.14
CA ASP A 12 10.62 -6.45 -0.09
C ASP A 12 11.49 -6.78 1.14
N GLU A 13 11.74 -5.80 2.01
CA GLU A 13 12.51 -6.06 3.23
C GLU A 13 11.65 -6.69 4.31
N SER A 14 12.01 -7.91 4.73
CA SER A 14 11.19 -8.67 5.68
C SER A 14 11.05 -7.97 7.03
N ASP A 15 12.12 -7.33 7.51
CA ASP A 15 12.08 -6.65 8.80
C ASP A 15 11.14 -5.44 8.77
N VAL A 16 11.20 -4.66 7.70
CA VAL A 16 10.34 -3.48 7.53
C VAL A 16 8.89 -3.92 7.35
N ARG A 17 8.67 -4.93 6.52
CA ARG A 17 7.35 -5.50 6.27
C ARG A 17 6.70 -5.97 7.58
N ARG A 18 7.47 -6.68 8.42
CA ARG A 18 7.00 -7.17 9.72
C ARG A 18 6.69 -6.02 10.66
N LEU A 19 7.54 -5.01 10.69
CA LEU A 19 7.35 -3.86 11.57
C LEU A 19 6.02 -3.15 11.26
N TYR A 20 5.76 -2.91 9.99
CA TYR A 20 4.49 -2.29 9.58
C TYR A 20 3.31 -3.19 9.93
N ALA A 21 3.44 -4.50 9.69
CA ALA A 21 2.38 -5.45 9.98
C ALA A 21 2.01 -5.46 11.47
N ILE A 22 3.01 -5.53 12.34
CA ILE A 22 2.78 -5.55 13.79
C ILE A 22 2.10 -4.25 14.21
N GLY A 23 2.65 -3.11 13.77
CA GLY A 23 2.11 -1.81 14.16
C GLY A 23 0.68 -1.61 13.71
N LEU A 24 0.36 -1.99 12.49
CA LEU A 24 -0.99 -1.82 11.96
C LEU A 24 -1.98 -2.81 12.57
N ASN A 25 -1.56 -4.06 12.80
CA ASN A 25 -2.41 -5.01 13.51
C ASN A 25 -2.78 -4.52 14.91
N GLN A 26 -1.83 -3.89 15.62
CA GLN A 26 -2.09 -3.33 16.94
C GLN A 26 -3.08 -2.19 16.91
N ARG A 27 -3.20 -1.53 15.78
CA ARG A 27 -4.16 -0.42 15.59
C ARG A 27 -5.51 -0.88 15.05
N GLY A 28 -5.72 -2.20 14.91
CA GLY A 28 -7.00 -2.76 14.54
C GLY A 28 -7.21 -3.03 13.06
N PHE A 29 -6.16 -2.95 12.26
CA PHE A 29 -6.25 -3.27 10.83
C PHE A 29 -6.00 -4.75 10.58
N ALA A 30 -6.66 -5.30 9.56
CA ALA A 30 -6.39 -6.66 9.09
C ALA A 30 -5.33 -6.58 8.01
N VAL A 31 -4.16 -7.15 8.26
CA VAL A 31 -2.99 -6.98 7.39
C VAL A 31 -2.68 -8.24 6.60
N LYS A 32 -2.45 -8.07 5.30
CA LYS A 32 -1.87 -9.09 4.42
C LYS A 32 -0.55 -8.58 3.90
N LEU A 33 0.35 -9.48 3.58
CA LEU A 33 1.72 -9.15 3.22
C LEU A 33 2.07 -9.66 1.83
N ALA A 34 2.84 -8.88 1.09
CA ALA A 34 3.45 -9.31 -0.16
C ALA A 34 4.91 -8.85 -0.16
N ALA A 35 5.81 -9.74 -0.52
CA ALA A 35 7.24 -9.46 -0.52
C ALA A 35 7.72 -8.85 -1.84
N ASN A 36 6.87 -8.87 -2.86
CA ASN A 36 7.21 -8.33 -4.18
C ASN A 36 5.92 -8.08 -4.97
N GLY A 37 6.07 -7.50 -6.16
CA GLY A 37 4.94 -7.16 -7.00
C GLY A 37 4.13 -8.35 -7.48
N ALA A 38 4.79 -9.46 -7.77
CA ALA A 38 4.10 -10.66 -8.23
C ALA A 38 3.19 -11.23 -7.14
N GLU A 39 3.68 -11.27 -5.89
CA GLU A 39 2.85 -11.66 -4.74
C GLU A 39 1.70 -10.71 -4.53
N ALA A 40 1.95 -9.41 -4.71
CA ALA A 40 0.91 -8.41 -4.55
C ALA A 40 -0.24 -8.65 -5.52
N VAL A 41 0.07 -8.87 -6.78
CA VAL A 41 -0.94 -9.14 -7.81
C VAL A 41 -1.74 -10.39 -7.44
N GLU A 42 -1.07 -11.44 -7.01
CA GLU A 42 -1.72 -12.69 -6.61
C GLU A 42 -2.62 -12.50 -5.38
N ARG A 43 -2.15 -11.77 -4.37
CA ARG A 43 -2.93 -11.51 -3.16
C ARG A 43 -4.20 -10.73 -3.49
N ILE A 44 -4.07 -9.72 -4.34
CA ILE A 44 -5.20 -8.87 -4.72
C ILE A 44 -6.24 -9.67 -5.51
N ALA A 45 -5.80 -10.59 -6.36
CA ALA A 45 -6.70 -11.45 -7.11
C ALA A 45 -7.53 -12.35 -6.19
N ARG A 46 -6.97 -12.72 -5.05
CA ARG A 46 -7.68 -13.56 -4.06
C ARG A 46 -8.61 -12.75 -3.16
N GLU A 47 -8.16 -11.58 -2.73
CA GLU A 47 -8.93 -10.75 -1.82
C GLU A 47 -8.56 -9.28 -2.04
N LYS A 48 -9.52 -8.50 -2.47
CA LYS A 48 -9.33 -7.06 -2.71
C LYS A 48 -9.12 -6.34 -1.39
N PRO A 49 -7.99 -5.63 -1.21
CA PRO A 49 -7.77 -4.86 0.01
C PRO A 49 -8.54 -3.53 -0.02
N ASP A 50 -8.66 -2.91 1.14
CA ASP A 50 -9.22 -1.56 1.24
C ASP A 50 -8.18 -0.49 0.94
N VAL A 51 -6.91 -0.76 1.27
CA VAL A 51 -5.78 0.14 1.01
C VAL A 51 -4.55 -0.69 0.70
N ILE A 52 -3.72 -0.20 -0.21
CA ILE A 52 -2.42 -0.80 -0.52
C ILE A 52 -1.32 0.14 -0.02
N LEU A 53 -0.41 -0.39 0.80
CA LEU A 53 0.83 0.30 1.16
C LEU A 53 1.92 -0.26 0.25
N LEU A 54 2.50 0.58 -0.57
CA LEU A 54 3.39 0.14 -1.63
C LEU A 54 4.77 0.79 -1.49
N ASP A 55 5.80 -0.04 -1.25
CA ASP A 55 7.17 0.43 -1.34
C ASP A 55 7.49 0.64 -2.82
N TRP A 56 7.90 1.86 -3.18
CA TRP A 56 8.15 2.22 -4.56
C TRP A 56 9.43 1.61 -5.12
N MET A 57 10.43 1.45 -4.25
CA MET A 57 11.77 1.00 -4.68
C MET A 57 12.00 -0.46 -4.30
N MET A 58 11.63 -1.36 -5.20
CA MET A 58 11.86 -2.80 -5.04
C MET A 58 12.69 -3.31 -6.20
N PRO A 59 13.62 -4.26 -5.97
CA PRO A 59 14.60 -4.64 -6.98
C PRO A 59 14.05 -5.35 -8.21
N LEU A 60 13.03 -6.18 -8.08
CA LEU A 60 12.54 -6.99 -9.21
C LEU A 60 11.37 -6.35 -9.95
N MET A 61 10.55 -5.61 -9.24
CA MET A 61 9.38 -4.96 -9.81
C MET A 61 9.08 -3.73 -8.98
N ASP A 62 9.35 -2.54 -9.51
CA ASP A 62 9.10 -1.31 -8.76
C ASP A 62 7.61 -0.99 -8.65
N GLY A 63 7.31 0.04 -7.87
CA GLY A 63 5.92 0.42 -7.62
C GLY A 63 5.13 0.75 -8.87
N GLY A 64 5.78 1.39 -9.85
CA GLY A 64 5.14 1.72 -11.12
C GLY A 64 4.72 0.48 -11.89
N GLU A 65 5.58 -0.53 -11.90
CA GLU A 65 5.26 -1.80 -12.55
C GLU A 65 4.14 -2.54 -11.83
N VAL A 66 4.12 -2.48 -10.50
CA VAL A 66 3.03 -3.07 -9.71
C VAL A 66 1.71 -2.40 -10.08
N LEU A 67 1.68 -1.08 -10.12
CA LEU A 67 0.46 -0.36 -10.49
C LEU A 67 -0.02 -0.73 -11.89
N ASN A 68 0.89 -0.88 -12.85
CA ASN A 68 0.52 -1.26 -14.21
C ASN A 68 -0.10 -2.65 -14.25
N LYS A 69 0.40 -3.58 -13.46
CA LYS A 69 -0.14 -4.93 -13.40
C LYS A 69 -1.50 -4.98 -12.71
N LEU A 70 -1.79 -4.01 -11.87
CA LEU A 70 -3.05 -3.96 -11.14
C LEU A 70 -4.15 -3.22 -11.88
N SER A 71 -3.88 -2.70 -13.08
CA SER A 71 -4.90 -2.00 -13.85
C SER A 71 -5.91 -3.00 -14.42
N GLY A 72 -7.18 -2.69 -14.33
CA GLY A 72 -8.26 -3.39 -15.03
C GLY A 72 -9.24 -4.19 -14.19
N ASP A 73 -8.89 -4.72 -13.04
CA ASP A 73 -9.74 -5.69 -12.32
C ASP A 73 -10.52 -5.08 -11.16
N GLY A 74 -11.07 -3.88 -11.35
CA GLY A 74 -11.80 -3.20 -10.27
C GLY A 74 -10.90 -2.67 -9.19
N ILE A 75 -9.59 -2.80 -9.39
CA ILE A 75 -8.59 -2.37 -8.41
C ILE A 75 -8.32 -0.87 -8.50
N ALA A 76 -8.75 -0.24 -9.59
CA ALA A 76 -8.52 1.19 -9.79
C ALA A 76 -9.15 2.06 -8.70
N SER A 77 -10.14 1.53 -7.97
CA SER A 77 -10.79 2.24 -6.88
C SER A 77 -10.07 2.07 -5.54
N VAL A 78 -9.08 1.18 -5.45
CA VAL A 78 -8.36 0.96 -4.20
C VAL A 78 -7.28 2.03 -4.04
N PRO A 79 -7.33 2.81 -2.96
CA PRO A 79 -6.30 3.83 -2.74
C PRO A 79 -4.94 3.20 -2.48
N VAL A 80 -3.91 3.79 -3.07
CA VAL A 80 -2.53 3.35 -2.91
C VAL A 80 -1.76 4.43 -2.15
N ILE A 81 -1.11 4.04 -1.06
CA ILE A 81 -0.20 4.90 -0.31
C ILE A 81 1.20 4.43 -0.62
N VAL A 82 1.99 5.29 -1.25
CA VAL A 82 3.37 4.96 -1.60
C VAL A 82 4.30 5.36 -0.46
N ILE A 83 5.27 4.51 -0.18
CA ILE A 83 6.32 4.77 0.79
C ILE A 83 7.65 4.69 0.04
N SER A 84 8.45 5.74 0.09
CA SER A 84 9.69 5.80 -0.68
C SER A 84 10.75 6.65 0.02
N GLY A 85 12.01 6.31 -0.20
CA GLY A 85 13.12 7.14 0.23
C GLY A 85 13.36 8.35 -0.69
N ARG A 86 12.61 8.45 -1.78
CA ARG A 86 12.76 9.53 -2.76
C ARG A 86 11.52 10.39 -2.84
N GLN A 87 11.68 11.59 -3.35
CA GLN A 87 10.56 12.48 -3.62
C GLN A 87 9.71 11.93 -4.77
N PRO A 88 8.41 12.29 -4.81
CA PRO A 88 7.56 11.83 -5.90
C PRO A 88 8.02 12.40 -7.25
N PRO A 89 7.73 11.68 -8.35
CA PRO A 89 7.98 12.23 -9.68
C PRO A 89 7.05 13.41 -9.98
N ASP A 90 7.37 14.18 -11.02
CA ASP A 90 6.55 15.33 -11.40
C ASP A 90 5.12 14.94 -11.76
N VAL A 91 4.95 13.78 -12.37
CA VAL A 91 3.63 13.25 -12.71
C VAL A 91 3.39 12.00 -11.87
N VAL A 92 2.33 12.02 -11.08
CA VAL A 92 1.98 10.92 -10.17
C VAL A 92 0.72 10.24 -10.68
N ASP A 93 0.72 8.89 -10.68
CA ASP A 93 -0.46 8.11 -11.06
C ASP A 93 -1.63 8.52 -10.17
N PRO A 94 -2.80 8.82 -10.75
CA PRO A 94 -3.96 9.27 -9.96
C PRO A 94 -4.48 8.25 -8.96
N ARG A 95 -4.09 6.98 -9.06
CA ARG A 95 -4.44 5.97 -8.06
C ARG A 95 -3.65 6.15 -6.77
N ILE A 96 -2.52 6.86 -6.82
CA ILE A 96 -1.72 7.14 -5.64
C ILE A 96 -2.39 8.25 -4.84
N ARG A 97 -2.89 7.88 -3.68
CA ARG A 97 -3.56 8.80 -2.78
C ARG A 97 -2.57 9.69 -2.02
N CYS A 98 -1.44 9.12 -1.66
CA CYS A 98 -0.47 9.79 -0.82
C CYS A 98 0.92 9.23 -1.09
N TRP A 99 1.93 10.09 -1.06
CA TRP A 99 3.33 9.70 -1.19
C TRP A 99 4.03 10.09 0.10
N LEU A 100 4.48 9.09 0.86
CA LEU A 100 5.19 9.31 2.11
C LEU A 100 6.67 9.04 1.92
N THR A 101 7.50 9.99 2.36
CA THR A 101 8.94 9.86 2.27
C THR A 101 9.49 9.23 3.54
N LYS A 102 10.31 8.20 3.41
CA LYS A 102 10.94 7.53 4.55
C LYS A 102 11.85 8.49 5.32
N PRO A 103 11.93 8.37 6.64
CA PRO A 103 11.29 7.37 7.50
C PRO A 103 9.82 7.70 7.77
N VAL A 104 9.00 6.65 7.89
CA VAL A 104 7.56 6.80 8.10
C VAL A 104 7.19 6.08 9.40
N SER A 105 6.45 6.77 10.27
CA SER A 105 5.97 6.17 11.51
C SER A 105 4.65 5.43 11.30
N ILE A 106 4.32 4.54 12.23
CA ILE A 106 3.01 3.87 12.23
C ILE A 106 1.89 4.89 12.35
N ASP A 107 2.09 5.93 13.16
CA ASP A 107 1.09 7.00 13.30
C ASP A 107 0.83 7.70 11.96
N ASP A 108 1.88 7.97 11.19
CA ASP A 108 1.73 8.56 9.86
C ASP A 108 0.92 7.65 8.93
N LEU A 109 1.21 6.35 8.95
CA LEU A 109 0.48 5.38 8.14
C LEU A 109 -0.98 5.31 8.52
N VAL A 110 -1.28 5.21 9.82
CA VAL A 110 -2.65 5.15 10.31
C VAL A 110 -3.42 6.41 9.92
N SER A 111 -2.80 7.56 10.07
CA SER A 111 -3.41 8.84 9.74
C SER A 111 -3.83 8.88 8.26
N GLU A 112 -2.96 8.43 7.37
CA GLU A 112 -3.28 8.41 5.93
C GLU A 112 -4.31 7.34 5.57
N ILE A 113 -4.23 6.17 6.21
CA ILE A 113 -5.20 5.09 5.96
C ILE A 113 -6.60 5.54 6.37
N GLU A 114 -6.72 6.23 7.50
CA GLU A 114 -8.01 6.63 8.04
C GLU A 114 -8.56 7.93 7.45
N ARG A 115 -7.75 8.64 6.67
CA ARG A 115 -8.21 9.88 6.07
C ARG A 115 -9.38 9.61 5.13
N PRO A 116 -10.48 10.38 5.24
CA PRO A 116 -11.63 10.16 4.36
C PRO A 116 -11.26 10.31 2.90
N VAL A 117 -11.84 9.45 2.07
CA VAL A 117 -11.72 9.61 0.62
C VAL A 117 -12.46 10.90 0.25
N ALA A 118 -11.79 11.76 -0.51
CA ALA A 118 -12.41 13.00 -0.95
C ALA A 118 -13.70 12.71 -1.71
N ALA A 119 -14.78 13.35 -1.31
CA ALA A 119 -16.07 13.18 -1.96
C ALA A 119 -16.04 13.82 -3.34
N GLY A 120 -16.40 13.07 -4.33
CA GLY A 120 -16.53 13.57 -5.69
C GLY A 120 -15.30 13.56 -6.52
#